data_5ede3769a0aceec441cf2b8ee8557640
#
_entry.id   5ede3769a0aceec441cf2b8ee8557640
#
_cell.length_a   1.000
_cell.length_b   1.000
_cell.length_c   1.000
_cell.angle_alpha   90.00
_cell.angle_beta   90.00
_cell.angle_gamma   90.00
#
_symmetry.space_group_name_H-M   'P 1'
#
loop_
_entity.id
_entity.type
_entity.pdbx_description
1 polymer ?
#
loop_
_entity_poly.entity_id
_entity_poly.type
_entity_poly.pdbx_seq_one_letter_code
_entity_poly.pdbx_strand_id
1 'polypeptide(L)'
;MNGNINKTLPDVAVQKLLSFDALCIEMGSGLRLLNAYLHELSLVSSGVPYAELGIGERRRASAAVSVIMPDANGEYTARSEDRGLLSNPSLTKPQSIAVLKLTGAMTTADDVSSYGVGLLDSQLRAAYANDNIGAVILDTNSPGGEVTAMQMLVGAAEERNKPVLGFGRFAASAAYGTLAATDEIIAAD
;
A
#
# COMPACT_ATOMS: atom_id res chain seq x y z
N MET A 1 -19.26 25.98 -26.54
CA MET A 1 -17.78 26.00 -26.67
C MET A 1 -17.21 25.31 -25.48
N ASN A 2 -16.98 23.98 -25.56
CA ASN A 2 -16.37 23.21 -24.50
C ASN A 2 -14.85 23.35 -24.63
N GLY A 3 -14.28 24.25 -23.82
CA GLY A 3 -12.84 24.35 -23.65
C GLY A 3 -12.27 23.11 -23.02
N ASN A 4 -11.76 22.20 -23.84
CA ASN A 4 -10.90 21.12 -23.41
C ASN A 4 -9.57 21.78 -22.94
N ILE A 5 -9.51 22.13 -21.66
CA ILE A 5 -8.26 22.56 -21.05
C ILE A 5 -7.40 21.29 -21.01
N ASN A 6 -6.44 21.20 -21.92
CA ASN A 6 -5.35 20.23 -21.83
C ASN A 6 -4.60 20.52 -20.51
N LYS A 7 -5.05 19.93 -19.40
CA LYS A 7 -4.33 20.00 -18.15
C LYS A 7 -2.99 19.31 -18.37
N THR A 8 -1.92 20.05 -18.25
CA THR A 8 -0.57 19.49 -18.31
C THR A 8 -0.36 18.60 -17.09
N LEU A 9 0.47 17.56 -17.21
CA LEU A 9 0.83 16.68 -16.08
C LEU A 9 1.25 17.44 -14.79
N PRO A 10 2.00 18.59 -14.89
CA PRO A 10 2.28 19.45 -13.74
C PRO A 10 1.03 19.94 -13.01
N ASP A 11 0.01 20.38 -13.76
CA ASP A 11 -1.24 20.89 -13.16
C ASP A 11 -1.98 19.79 -12.40
N VAL A 12 -1.95 18.55 -12.89
CA VAL A 12 -2.57 17.40 -12.22
C VAL A 12 -1.83 17.03 -10.94
N ALA A 13 -0.50 17.01 -10.97
CA ALA A 13 0.31 16.68 -9.79
C ALA A 13 0.23 17.76 -8.71
N VAL A 14 0.29 19.03 -9.09
CA VAL A 14 0.13 20.17 -8.16
C VAL A 14 -1.29 20.22 -7.61
N GLN A 15 -2.31 20.00 -8.42
CA GLN A 15 -3.69 19.92 -7.95
C GLN A 15 -3.90 18.76 -7.00
N LYS A 16 -3.25 17.60 -7.25
CA LYS A 16 -3.32 16.45 -6.36
C LYS A 16 -2.64 16.74 -5.00
N LEU A 17 -1.48 17.39 -5.00
CA LEU A 17 -0.82 17.86 -3.76
C LEU A 17 -1.66 18.88 -2.99
N LEU A 18 -2.39 19.76 -3.70
CA LEU A 18 -3.25 20.78 -3.08
C LEU A 18 -4.64 20.23 -2.69
N SER A 19 -5.05 19.09 -3.23
CA SER A 19 -6.34 18.46 -2.96
C SER A 19 -6.33 17.47 -1.79
N PHE A 20 -5.22 17.33 -1.08
CA PHE A 20 -5.18 16.55 0.15
C PHE A 20 -5.96 17.30 1.24
N ASP A 21 -7.19 16.89 1.51
CA ASP A 21 -8.07 17.53 2.51
C ASP A 21 -7.50 17.46 3.92
N ALA A 22 -6.76 16.40 4.24
CA ALA A 22 -6.00 16.27 5.47
C ALA A 22 -4.84 15.30 5.26
N LEU A 23 -3.62 15.80 5.24
CA LEU A 23 -2.41 15.02 5.08
C LEU A 23 -1.72 14.83 6.44
N CYS A 24 -1.74 13.60 6.92
CA CYS A 24 -1.04 13.15 8.11
C CYS A 24 0.22 12.39 7.69
N ILE A 25 1.33 13.11 7.50
CA ILE A 25 2.62 12.54 7.08
C ILE A 25 3.75 13.14 7.92
N GLU A 26 4.76 12.33 8.22
CA GLU A 26 5.96 12.85 8.87
C GLU A 26 6.66 13.88 7.95
N MET A 27 7.10 15.03 8.52
CA MET A 27 7.55 16.19 7.76
C MET A 27 8.72 15.89 6.82
N GLY A 28 9.73 15.16 7.28
CA GLY A 28 10.89 14.81 6.45
C GLY A 28 10.52 13.91 5.27
N SER A 29 9.55 13.02 5.46
CA SER A 29 9.01 12.18 4.42
C SER A 29 8.13 12.95 3.45
N GLY A 30 7.35 13.92 3.96
CA GLY A 30 6.58 14.83 3.12
C GLY A 30 7.46 15.65 2.18
N LEU A 31 8.57 16.18 2.68
CA LEU A 31 9.55 16.92 1.86
C LEU A 31 10.24 16.01 0.83
N ARG A 32 10.58 14.77 1.19
CA ARG A 32 11.12 13.79 0.23
C ARG A 32 10.12 13.45 -0.87
N LEU A 33 8.86 13.26 -0.51
CA LEU A 33 7.79 13.01 -1.47
C LEU A 33 7.62 14.19 -2.42
N LEU A 34 7.55 15.41 -1.90
CA LEU A 34 7.46 16.63 -2.71
C LEU A 34 8.64 16.73 -3.70
N ASN A 35 9.86 16.52 -3.22
CA ASN A 35 11.05 16.54 -4.06
C ASN A 35 11.02 15.46 -5.16
N ALA A 36 10.52 14.25 -4.85
CA ALA A 36 10.35 13.20 -5.83
C ALA A 36 9.34 13.60 -6.92
N TYR A 37 8.20 14.18 -6.54
CA TYR A 37 7.23 14.72 -7.50
C TYR A 37 7.80 15.83 -8.39
N LEU A 38 8.52 16.79 -7.79
CA LEU A 38 9.14 17.89 -8.54
C LEU A 38 10.20 17.36 -9.50
N HIS A 39 10.97 16.35 -9.11
CA HIS A 39 11.95 15.71 -9.98
C HIS A 39 11.29 15.01 -11.17
N GLU A 40 10.23 14.22 -10.94
CA GLU A 40 9.48 13.56 -12.02
C GLU A 40 8.82 14.57 -12.97
N LEU A 41 8.27 15.66 -12.45
CA LEU A 41 7.76 16.76 -13.26
C LEU A 41 8.85 17.39 -14.14
N SER A 42 10.05 17.56 -13.60
CA SER A 42 11.20 18.07 -14.36
C SER A 42 11.59 17.13 -15.50
N LEU A 43 11.60 15.82 -15.28
CA LEU A 43 11.90 14.82 -16.32
C LEU A 43 10.85 14.83 -17.42
N VAL A 44 9.56 14.86 -17.07
CA VAL A 44 8.47 14.93 -18.04
C VAL A 44 8.54 16.24 -18.87
N SER A 45 8.80 17.36 -18.21
CA SER A 45 8.94 18.65 -18.92
C SER A 45 10.18 18.73 -19.82
N SER A 46 11.19 17.89 -19.54
CA SER A 46 12.38 17.71 -20.38
C SER A 46 12.17 16.71 -21.53
N GLY A 47 10.95 16.18 -21.68
CA GLY A 47 10.58 15.28 -22.77
C GLY A 47 10.81 13.78 -22.48
N VAL A 48 11.11 13.40 -21.24
CA VAL A 48 11.18 11.97 -20.85
C VAL A 48 9.77 11.38 -20.87
N PRO A 49 9.50 10.32 -21.63
CA PRO A 49 8.19 9.69 -21.68
C PRO A 49 7.79 9.14 -20.30
N TYR A 50 6.53 9.32 -19.92
CA TYR A 50 5.99 8.84 -18.64
C TYR A 50 6.23 7.35 -18.41
N ALA A 51 6.22 6.54 -19.48
CA ALA A 51 6.50 5.10 -19.43
C ALA A 51 7.93 4.77 -18.96
N GLU A 52 8.90 5.67 -19.15
CA GLU A 52 10.30 5.48 -18.82
C GLU A 52 10.64 5.85 -17.37
N LEU A 53 9.70 6.44 -16.63
CA LEU A 53 9.92 6.84 -15.23
C LEU A 53 9.96 5.68 -14.24
N GLY A 54 9.79 4.43 -14.68
CA GLY A 54 9.81 3.24 -13.82
C GLY A 54 8.64 3.15 -12.81
N ILE A 55 7.60 3.95 -13.02
CA ILE A 55 6.44 4.06 -12.11
C ILE A 55 5.74 2.69 -11.98
N GLY A 56 5.57 1.98 -13.10
CA GLY A 56 4.92 0.67 -13.10
C GLY A 56 5.66 -0.38 -12.29
N GLU A 57 6.99 -0.31 -12.22
CA GLU A 57 7.82 -1.22 -11.42
C GLU A 57 7.73 -0.90 -9.93
N ARG A 58 7.83 0.38 -9.56
CA ARG A 58 7.67 0.83 -8.17
C ARG A 58 6.30 0.47 -7.62
N ARG A 59 5.23 0.70 -8.39
CA ARG A 59 3.86 0.33 -8.01
C ARG A 59 3.72 -1.18 -7.82
N ARG A 60 4.27 -2.01 -8.73
CA ARG A 60 4.24 -3.47 -8.58
C ARG A 60 4.94 -3.92 -7.31
N ALA A 61 6.09 -3.36 -6.99
CA ALA A 61 6.83 -3.68 -5.77
C ALA A 61 6.05 -3.33 -4.49
N SER A 62 5.30 -2.21 -4.49
CA SER A 62 4.46 -1.81 -3.36
C SER A 62 3.21 -2.69 -3.18
N ALA A 63 2.76 -3.34 -4.24
CA ALA A 63 1.56 -4.18 -4.28
C ALA A 63 1.84 -5.68 -4.08
N ALA A 64 3.09 -6.06 -3.89
CA ALA A 64 3.48 -7.46 -3.76
C ALA A 64 2.87 -8.10 -2.53
N VAL A 65 2.18 -9.22 -2.74
CA VAL A 65 1.66 -10.09 -1.68
C VAL A 65 2.62 -11.25 -1.49
N SER A 66 2.94 -11.56 -0.26
CA SER A 66 3.63 -12.80 0.09
C SER A 66 2.70 -13.69 0.91
N VAL A 67 2.75 -14.99 0.67
CA VAL A 67 2.05 -15.96 1.52
C VAL A 67 3.07 -16.94 2.06
N ILE A 68 3.06 -17.09 3.36
CA ILE A 68 3.88 -18.06 4.09
C ILE A 68 3.03 -19.32 4.25
N MET A 69 3.47 -20.42 3.69
CA MET A 69 2.72 -21.67 3.63
C MET A 69 3.46 -22.80 4.34
N PRO A 70 2.74 -23.67 5.08
CA PRO A 70 3.34 -24.87 5.64
C PRO A 70 3.69 -25.88 4.51
N ASP A 71 4.84 -26.52 4.63
CA ASP A 71 5.22 -27.68 3.82
C ASP A 71 4.69 -28.99 4.42
N ALA A 72 5.08 -30.13 3.84
CA ALA A 72 4.65 -31.44 4.30
C ALA A 72 5.23 -31.82 5.68
N ASN A 73 6.29 -31.16 6.13
CA ASN A 73 6.94 -31.37 7.42
C ASN A 73 6.45 -30.37 8.49
N GLY A 74 5.57 -29.44 8.11
CA GLY A 74 5.10 -28.36 8.99
C GLY A 74 6.04 -27.17 9.04
N GLU A 75 7.11 -27.13 8.21
CA GLU A 75 7.96 -25.97 8.07
C GLU A 75 7.31 -24.93 7.15
N TYR A 76 7.49 -23.65 7.49
CA TYR A 76 6.87 -22.57 6.74
C TYR A 76 7.81 -21.98 5.68
N THR A 77 7.35 -21.91 4.46
CA THR A 77 8.07 -21.30 3.32
C THR A 77 7.30 -20.13 2.73
N ALA A 78 8.01 -19.05 2.42
CA ALA A 78 7.40 -17.87 1.82
C ALA A 78 7.32 -18.02 0.30
N ARG A 79 6.15 -17.71 -0.26
CA ARG A 79 5.93 -17.54 -1.70
C ARG A 79 5.47 -16.10 -1.95
N SER A 80 6.15 -15.40 -2.84
CA SER A 80 5.76 -14.07 -3.29
C SER A 80 5.25 -14.16 -4.71
N GLU A 81 4.04 -13.71 -4.94
CA GLU A 81 3.43 -13.66 -6.27
C GLU A 81 2.57 -12.40 -6.43
N ASP A 82 2.14 -12.16 -7.67
CA ASP A 82 1.23 -11.09 -8.01
C ASP A 82 -0.20 -11.32 -7.46
N ARG A 83 -1.02 -10.32 -7.60
CA ARG A 83 -2.35 -10.04 -7.03
C ARG A 83 -3.35 -11.20 -6.93
N GLY A 84 -3.17 -12.30 -7.69
CA GLY A 84 -4.09 -13.43 -7.71
C GLY A 84 -3.94 -14.43 -6.56
N LEU A 85 -2.85 -14.34 -5.78
CA LEU A 85 -2.51 -15.36 -4.79
C LEU A 85 -3.55 -15.50 -3.67
N LEU A 86 -4.09 -14.39 -3.20
CA LEU A 86 -5.12 -14.40 -2.14
C LEU A 86 -6.51 -14.74 -2.68
N SER A 87 -6.81 -14.32 -3.92
CA SER A 87 -8.13 -14.52 -4.53
C SER A 87 -8.34 -15.94 -5.05
N ASN A 88 -7.29 -16.75 -5.16
CA ASN A 88 -7.36 -18.13 -5.65
C ASN A 88 -6.94 -19.12 -4.56
N PRO A 89 -7.89 -19.75 -3.86
CA PRO A 89 -7.60 -20.73 -2.82
C PRO A 89 -6.74 -21.92 -3.28
N SER A 90 -6.75 -22.24 -4.59
CA SER A 90 -5.92 -23.34 -5.13
C SER A 90 -4.43 -23.04 -5.07
N LEU A 91 -4.03 -21.78 -4.91
CA LEU A 91 -2.64 -21.34 -4.82
C LEU A 91 -2.13 -21.26 -3.39
N THR A 92 -3.00 -21.48 -2.40
CA THR A 92 -2.68 -21.42 -0.98
C THR A 92 -2.97 -22.76 -0.30
N LYS A 93 -2.35 -23.01 0.84
CA LYS A 93 -2.58 -24.20 1.68
C LYS A 93 -3.28 -23.81 2.97
N PRO A 94 -4.03 -24.73 3.61
CA PRO A 94 -4.60 -24.47 4.94
C PRO A 94 -3.54 -23.97 5.93
N GLN A 95 -3.91 -23.05 6.81
CA GLN A 95 -3.04 -22.41 7.79
C GLN A 95 -1.93 -21.53 7.20
N SER A 96 -2.08 -21.08 5.96
CA SER A 96 -1.18 -20.08 5.38
C SER A 96 -1.32 -18.72 6.06
N ILE A 97 -0.24 -17.93 6.03
CA ILE A 97 -0.21 -16.58 6.57
C ILE A 97 -0.02 -15.61 5.41
N ALA A 98 -0.95 -14.68 5.23
CA ALA A 98 -0.79 -13.61 4.25
C ALA A 98 0.10 -12.50 4.80
N VAL A 99 1.08 -12.05 4.03
CA VAL A 99 1.91 -10.89 4.35
C VAL A 99 1.62 -9.81 3.34
N LEU A 100 1.00 -8.74 3.81
CA LEU A 100 0.59 -7.58 3.02
C LEU A 100 1.48 -6.40 3.34
N LYS A 101 1.79 -5.58 2.36
CA LYS A 101 2.73 -4.46 2.51
C LYS A 101 2.00 -3.13 2.51
N LEU A 102 2.20 -2.33 3.56
CA LEU A 102 1.88 -0.92 3.60
C LEU A 102 3.18 -0.12 3.45
N THR A 103 3.49 0.32 2.24
CA THR A 103 4.78 0.94 1.93
C THR A 103 4.61 2.30 1.26
N GLY A 104 5.39 3.29 1.70
CA GLY A 104 5.36 4.65 1.15
C GLY A 104 4.20 5.49 1.68
N ALA A 105 3.92 6.61 1.03
CA ALA A 105 2.83 7.50 1.42
C ALA A 105 1.47 6.84 1.22
N MET A 106 0.59 7.04 2.17
CA MET A 106 -0.78 6.54 2.13
C MET A 106 -1.67 7.52 1.37
N THR A 107 -2.20 7.08 0.24
CA THR A 107 -3.15 7.83 -0.59
C THR A 107 -4.36 6.95 -0.89
N THR A 108 -5.54 7.54 -1.01
CA THR A 108 -6.76 6.79 -1.39
C THR A 108 -6.72 6.33 -2.83
N ALA A 109 -6.13 7.14 -3.71
CA ALA A 109 -5.96 6.83 -5.13
C ALA A 109 -4.51 6.49 -5.45
N ASP A 110 -4.31 5.79 -6.57
CA ASP A 110 -2.98 5.52 -7.10
C ASP A 110 -2.20 6.81 -7.34
N ASP A 111 -0.93 6.80 -6.97
CA ASP A 111 0.01 7.88 -7.23
C ASP A 111 1.23 7.40 -8.04
N VAL A 112 2.24 8.26 -8.20
CA VAL A 112 3.45 7.95 -8.97
C VAL A 112 4.37 6.96 -8.26
N SER A 113 4.24 6.76 -6.96
CA SER A 113 5.14 5.93 -6.14
C SER A 113 4.49 4.62 -5.69
N SER A 114 3.18 4.59 -5.52
CA SER A 114 2.45 3.44 -5.00
C SER A 114 1.07 3.29 -5.63
N TYR A 115 0.51 2.09 -5.53
CA TYR A 115 -0.94 1.95 -5.62
C TYR A 115 -1.56 2.57 -4.37
N GLY A 116 -2.70 3.22 -4.53
CA GLY A 116 -3.48 3.73 -3.40
C GLY A 116 -3.89 2.61 -2.45
N VAL A 117 -4.23 2.96 -1.22
CA VAL A 117 -4.60 1.97 -0.18
C VAL A 117 -5.81 1.12 -0.55
N GLY A 118 -6.59 1.49 -1.57
CA GLY A 118 -7.68 0.67 -2.10
C GLY A 118 -7.26 -0.71 -2.57
N LEU A 119 -6.01 -0.86 -3.07
CA LEU A 119 -5.47 -2.17 -3.40
C LEU A 119 -5.21 -2.99 -2.13
N LEU A 120 -4.61 -2.39 -1.10
CA LEU A 120 -4.35 -3.07 0.17
C LEU A 120 -5.65 -3.44 0.89
N ASP A 121 -6.67 -2.58 0.88
CA ASP A 121 -8.03 -2.89 1.34
C ASP A 121 -8.57 -4.13 0.64
N SER A 122 -8.49 -4.18 -0.69
CA SER A 122 -8.93 -5.33 -1.48
C SER A 122 -8.16 -6.62 -1.14
N GLN A 123 -6.85 -6.51 -0.88
CA GLN A 123 -6.00 -7.64 -0.47
C GLN A 123 -6.36 -8.15 0.93
N LEU A 124 -6.63 -7.25 1.89
CA LEU A 124 -7.12 -7.60 3.23
C LEU A 124 -8.43 -8.40 3.14
N ARG A 125 -9.40 -7.87 2.39
CA ARG A 125 -10.70 -8.55 2.19
C ARG A 125 -10.55 -9.90 1.49
N ALA A 126 -9.67 -10.01 0.49
CA ALA A 126 -9.36 -11.27 -0.18
C ALA A 126 -8.72 -12.28 0.78
N ALA A 127 -7.82 -11.85 1.68
CA ALA A 127 -7.26 -12.71 2.70
C ALA A 127 -8.33 -13.20 3.70
N TYR A 128 -9.27 -12.32 4.08
CA TYR A 128 -10.36 -12.70 4.97
C TYR A 128 -11.33 -13.70 4.33
N ALA A 129 -11.58 -13.58 3.03
CA ALA A 129 -12.44 -14.47 2.28
C ALA A 129 -11.81 -15.83 1.93
N ASN A 130 -10.48 -15.96 2.04
CA ASN A 130 -9.77 -17.19 1.69
C ASN A 130 -9.62 -18.10 2.92
N ASP A 131 -10.36 -19.21 2.96
CA ASP A 131 -10.37 -20.16 4.09
C ASP A 131 -9.01 -20.80 4.37
N ASN A 132 -8.09 -20.82 3.40
CA ASN A 132 -6.73 -21.33 3.60
C ASN A 132 -5.83 -20.34 4.36
N ILE A 133 -6.19 -19.06 4.42
CA ILE A 133 -5.44 -18.07 5.19
C ILE A 133 -5.90 -18.10 6.64
N GLY A 134 -4.99 -18.42 7.55
CA GLY A 134 -5.25 -18.48 8.99
C GLY A 134 -4.96 -17.17 9.72
N ALA A 135 -4.06 -16.33 9.19
CA ALA A 135 -3.69 -15.05 9.78
C ALA A 135 -3.15 -14.07 8.71
N VAL A 136 -3.11 -12.79 9.05
CA VAL A 136 -2.56 -11.74 8.22
C VAL A 136 -1.47 -10.99 8.96
N ILE A 137 -0.37 -10.68 8.28
CA ILE A 137 0.67 -9.75 8.75
C ILE A 137 0.61 -8.51 7.87
N LEU A 138 0.48 -7.35 8.48
CA LEU A 138 0.59 -6.05 7.81
C LEU A 138 2.00 -5.50 8.02
N ASP A 139 2.90 -5.77 7.05
CA ASP A 139 4.30 -5.31 7.05
C ASP A 139 4.36 -3.85 6.61
N THR A 140 4.61 -2.96 7.58
CA THR A 140 4.47 -1.52 7.43
C THR A 140 5.81 -0.82 7.40
N ASN A 141 6.03 -0.06 6.30
CA ASN A 141 7.13 0.88 6.15
C ASN A 141 6.60 2.17 5.49
N SER A 142 5.92 3.00 6.29
CA SER A 142 5.13 4.12 5.79
C SER A 142 5.25 5.35 6.71
N PRO A 143 5.43 6.55 6.14
CA PRO A 143 5.42 7.81 6.87
C PRO A 143 4.01 8.31 7.21
N GLY A 144 2.97 7.56 6.84
CA GLY A 144 1.60 8.02 6.88
C GLY A 144 1.14 8.66 5.58
N GLY A 145 0.10 9.49 5.65
CA GLY A 145 -0.49 10.13 4.47
C GLY A 145 -1.88 10.68 4.73
N GLU A 146 -2.82 10.43 3.82
CA GLU A 146 -4.20 10.88 3.93
C GLU A 146 -4.93 10.21 5.10
N VAL A 147 -5.67 11.01 5.87
CA VAL A 147 -6.54 10.50 6.95
C VAL A 147 -7.63 9.59 6.41
N THR A 148 -8.19 9.92 5.25
CA THR A 148 -9.19 9.09 4.56
C THR A 148 -8.64 7.72 4.17
N ALA A 149 -7.37 7.65 3.74
CA ALA A 149 -6.68 6.39 3.47
C ALA A 149 -6.51 5.53 4.74
N MET A 150 -6.17 6.17 5.85
CA MET A 150 -6.13 5.50 7.17
C MET A 150 -7.51 4.96 7.55
N GLN A 151 -8.55 5.78 7.46
CA GLN A 151 -9.91 5.37 7.82
C GLN A 151 -10.39 4.18 6.99
N MET A 152 -10.05 4.13 5.69
CA MET A 152 -10.35 3.01 4.81
C MET A 152 -9.70 1.71 5.32
N LEU A 153 -8.41 1.74 5.65
CA LEU A 153 -7.69 0.56 6.14
C LEU A 153 -8.10 0.15 7.57
N VAL A 154 -8.41 1.13 8.43
CA VAL A 154 -8.97 0.86 9.76
C VAL A 154 -10.31 0.14 9.62
N GLY A 155 -11.21 0.62 8.74
CA GLY A 155 -12.48 -0.04 8.45
C GLY A 155 -12.29 -1.48 7.96
N ALA A 156 -11.35 -1.72 7.05
CA ALA A 156 -11.03 -3.07 6.60
C ALA A 156 -10.46 -3.95 7.73
N ALA A 157 -9.62 -3.38 8.61
CA ALA A 157 -9.08 -4.11 9.75
C ALA A 157 -10.16 -4.45 10.80
N GLU A 158 -11.14 -3.60 11.00
CA GLU A 158 -12.27 -3.83 11.90
C GLU A 158 -13.21 -4.95 11.43
N GLU A 159 -13.31 -5.18 10.11
CA GLU A 159 -14.10 -6.27 9.52
C GLU A 159 -13.38 -7.64 9.58
N ARG A 160 -12.20 -7.71 10.19
CA ARG A 160 -11.42 -8.94 10.24
C ARG A 160 -12.17 -10.09 10.91
N ASN A 161 -12.02 -11.27 10.34
CA ASN A 161 -12.49 -12.54 10.88
C ASN A 161 -11.33 -13.51 11.19
N LYS A 162 -10.11 -13.01 11.16
CA LYS A 162 -8.84 -13.72 11.38
C LYS A 162 -7.88 -12.81 12.11
N PRO A 163 -6.89 -13.36 12.86
CA PRO A 163 -5.86 -12.55 13.49
C PRO A 163 -5.10 -11.70 12.48
N VAL A 164 -4.91 -10.43 12.80
CA VAL A 164 -4.11 -9.46 12.03
C VAL A 164 -3.01 -8.90 12.90
N LEU A 165 -1.76 -9.17 12.53
CA LEU A 165 -0.57 -8.66 13.21
C LEU A 165 -0.02 -7.47 12.46
N GLY A 166 0.15 -6.34 13.11
CA GLY A 166 0.88 -5.19 12.61
C GLY A 166 2.39 -5.35 12.85
N PHE A 167 3.20 -5.38 11.78
CA PHE A 167 4.65 -5.38 11.87
C PHE A 167 5.20 -4.04 11.39
N GLY A 168 5.69 -3.20 12.32
CA GLY A 168 6.15 -1.86 12.05
C GLY A 168 7.67 -1.79 11.89
N ARG A 169 8.17 -1.66 10.65
CA ARG A 169 9.56 -1.28 10.37
C ARG A 169 9.75 0.23 10.53
N PHE A 170 8.81 0.97 9.99
CA PHE A 170 8.61 2.39 10.18
C PHE A 170 7.12 2.65 9.99
N ALA A 171 6.48 3.16 11.01
CA ALA A 171 5.05 3.48 10.96
C ALA A 171 4.83 4.82 11.68
N ALA A 172 4.62 5.88 10.92
CA ALA A 172 4.37 7.21 11.45
C ALA A 172 2.94 7.67 11.11
N SER A 173 2.36 8.47 12.00
CA SER A 173 1.12 9.19 11.75
C SER A 173 -0.03 8.27 11.29
N ALA A 174 -0.63 8.49 10.11
CA ALA A 174 -1.72 7.66 9.56
C ALA A 174 -1.38 6.17 9.47
N ALA A 175 -0.10 5.81 9.20
CA ALA A 175 0.33 4.42 9.17
C ALA A 175 0.29 3.77 10.55
N TYR A 176 0.70 4.50 11.59
CA TYR A 176 0.56 4.02 12.95
C TYR A 176 -0.91 3.87 13.36
N GLY A 177 -1.77 4.81 12.96
CA GLY A 177 -3.21 4.71 13.16
C GLY A 177 -3.80 3.43 12.52
N THR A 178 -3.31 3.04 11.36
CA THR A 178 -3.70 1.76 10.72
C THR A 178 -3.22 0.55 11.53
N LEU A 179 -1.96 0.54 12.02
CA LEU A 179 -1.46 -0.54 12.85
C LEU A 179 -2.22 -0.66 14.19
N ALA A 180 -2.64 0.46 14.76
CA ALA A 180 -3.41 0.48 16.01
C ALA A 180 -4.77 -0.23 15.90
N ALA A 181 -5.27 -0.47 14.68
CA ALA A 181 -6.48 -1.24 14.43
C ALA A 181 -6.24 -2.75 14.27
N THR A 182 -4.99 -3.22 14.36
CA THR A 182 -4.65 -4.65 14.34
C THR A 182 -4.76 -5.27 15.74
N ASP A 183 -4.68 -6.60 15.83
CA ASP A 183 -4.80 -7.29 17.13
C ASP A 183 -3.55 -7.11 18.00
N GLU A 184 -2.38 -7.01 17.38
CA GLU A 184 -1.10 -6.82 18.05
C GLU A 184 -0.14 -6.05 17.15
N ILE A 185 0.76 -5.26 17.75
CA ILE A 185 1.81 -4.53 17.03
C ILE A 185 3.16 -5.04 17.50
N ILE A 186 3.99 -5.48 16.54
CA ILE A 186 5.40 -5.78 16.75
C ILE A 186 6.23 -4.69 16.03
N ALA A 187 7.11 -4.02 16.78
CA ALA A 187 8.08 -3.12 16.19
C ALA A 187 9.34 -3.89 15.78
N ALA A 188 9.86 -3.60 14.59
CA ALA A 188 11.20 -4.06 14.21
C ALA A 188 12.25 -3.27 15.00
N ASP A 189 13.29 -3.95 15.47
CA ASP A 189 14.48 -3.36 16.12
C ASP A 189 15.34 -2.58 15.10
#